data_51866754cce95a8fc0d79e366f28d559
#
_entry.id   51866754cce95a8fc0d79e366f28d559
#
_cell.length_a   1.000
_cell.length_b   1.000
_cell.length_c   1.000
_cell.angle_alpha   90.00
_cell.angle_beta   90.00
_cell.angle_gamma   90.00
#
_symmetry.space_group_name_H-M   'P 1'
#
loop_
_entity.id
_entity.type
_entity.pdbx_description
1 polymer ?
#
loop_
_entity_poly.entity_id
_entity_poly.type
_entity_poly.pdbx_seq_one_letter_code
_entity_poly.pdbx_strand_id
1 'polypeptide(L)'
;MSSSYTVGYIIGSLSTESINRTLSKALIRLAPENLTLVEIPIRDLPVYNRDFDADYPPAGRALKDAIAAVDAVLFVTPEYNRGIPGSLKNAIDWASRPYGTNSLTRKPSAVIGASPGKIGTALAQQNVRSALSFCNSPQMGAPEAYIQFTPGLITDDGEVTDKTTEQFLRDFIEAFDVFITRVLTVLPREG
;
A
#
# COMPACT_ATOMS: atom_id res chain seq x y z
N MET A 1 8.99 23.68 9.80
CA MET A 1 9.64 22.36 9.73
C MET A 1 8.66 21.44 9.04
N SER A 2 9.08 20.72 7.99
CA SER A 2 8.23 19.70 7.38
C SER A 2 8.03 18.58 8.41
N SER A 3 6.79 18.12 8.59
CA SER A 3 6.50 16.98 9.46
C SER A 3 7.13 15.72 8.84
N SER A 4 7.71 14.85 9.66
CA SER A 4 8.20 13.54 9.21
C SER A 4 7.12 12.49 9.43
N TYR A 5 6.96 11.58 8.46
CA TYR A 5 5.95 10.53 8.50
C TYR A 5 6.54 9.15 8.26
N THR A 6 5.94 8.16 8.89
CA THR A 6 6.20 6.74 8.61
C THR A 6 5.06 6.16 7.80
N VAL A 7 5.36 5.61 6.63
CA VAL A 7 4.40 4.95 5.74
C VAL A 7 4.61 3.45 5.79
N GLY A 8 3.58 2.71 6.20
CA GLY A 8 3.56 1.27 6.05
C GLY A 8 3.25 0.89 4.60
N TYR A 9 4.10 0.10 3.93
CA TYR A 9 3.73 -0.40 2.61
C TYR A 9 3.42 -1.89 2.65
N ILE A 10 2.34 -2.26 1.93
CA ILE A 10 1.86 -3.64 1.82
C ILE A 10 2.01 -4.09 0.37
N ILE A 11 2.79 -5.16 0.13
CA ILE A 11 2.96 -5.75 -1.19
C ILE A 11 1.93 -6.86 -1.37
N GLY A 12 1.02 -6.70 -2.32
CA GLY A 12 -0.05 -7.69 -2.58
C GLY A 12 0.44 -9.00 -3.21
N SER A 13 1.69 -9.08 -3.64
CA SER A 13 2.31 -10.30 -4.20
C SER A 13 3.12 -11.04 -3.15
N LEU A 14 2.88 -12.34 -3.00
CA LEU A 14 3.68 -13.22 -2.15
C LEU A 14 4.83 -13.92 -2.89
N SER A 15 4.98 -13.66 -4.20
CA SER A 15 6.09 -14.20 -5.00
C SER A 15 7.44 -13.65 -4.52
N THR A 16 8.46 -14.51 -4.51
CA THR A 16 9.85 -14.10 -4.21
C THR A 16 10.42 -13.18 -5.29
N GLU A 17 10.03 -13.39 -6.55
CA GLU A 17 10.43 -12.60 -7.72
C GLU A 17 9.36 -11.57 -8.11
N SER A 18 8.75 -10.93 -7.12
CA SER A 18 7.67 -9.97 -7.37
C SER A 18 8.18 -8.66 -7.95
N ILE A 19 7.71 -8.30 -9.16
CA ILE A 19 7.97 -6.97 -9.76
C ILE A 19 7.39 -5.84 -8.91
N ASN A 20 6.37 -6.09 -8.12
CA ASN A 20 5.82 -5.12 -7.17
C ASN A 20 6.72 -4.93 -5.94
N ARG A 21 7.53 -5.93 -5.57
CA ARG A 21 8.61 -5.78 -4.59
C ARG A 21 9.73 -4.90 -5.15
N THR A 22 10.10 -5.11 -6.41
CA THR A 22 11.07 -4.26 -7.12
C THR A 22 10.57 -2.82 -7.22
N LEU A 23 9.28 -2.60 -7.57
CA LEU A 23 8.66 -1.28 -7.55
C LEU A 23 8.71 -0.63 -6.17
N SER A 24 8.46 -1.39 -5.09
CA SER A 24 8.55 -0.85 -3.72
C SER A 24 9.95 -0.35 -3.38
N LYS A 25 10.99 -1.07 -3.82
CA LYS A 25 12.38 -0.61 -3.63
C LYS A 25 12.65 0.72 -4.35
N ALA A 26 12.12 0.89 -5.57
CA ALA A 26 12.23 2.15 -6.30
C ALA A 26 11.54 3.31 -5.53
N LEU A 27 10.34 3.08 -5.00
CA LEU A 27 9.63 4.09 -4.22
C LEU A 27 10.38 4.47 -2.94
N ILE A 28 11.03 3.51 -2.26
CA ILE A 28 11.86 3.77 -1.09
C ILE A 28 13.05 4.67 -1.46
N ARG A 29 13.72 4.41 -2.60
CA ARG A 29 14.85 5.23 -3.07
C ARG A 29 14.45 6.65 -3.48
N LEU A 30 13.23 6.81 -3.99
CA LEU A 30 12.71 8.08 -4.52
C LEU A 30 11.94 8.89 -3.47
N ALA A 31 11.68 8.32 -2.30
CA ALA A 31 10.96 8.99 -1.22
C ALA A 31 11.70 10.24 -0.73
N PRO A 32 10.99 11.32 -0.41
CA PRO A 32 11.60 12.50 0.21
C PRO A 32 12.14 12.14 1.62
N GLU A 33 13.13 12.90 2.10
CA GLU A 33 13.86 12.62 3.35
C GLU A 33 12.96 12.56 4.61
N ASN A 34 11.83 13.26 4.58
CA ASN A 34 10.85 13.28 5.66
C ASN A 34 9.88 12.10 5.63
N LEU A 35 9.97 11.20 4.63
CA LEU A 35 9.07 10.06 4.48
C LEU A 35 9.83 8.73 4.63
N THR A 36 9.56 8.02 5.72
CA THR A 36 10.14 6.69 5.96
C THR A 36 9.16 5.59 5.56
N LEU A 37 9.56 4.67 4.68
CA LEU A 37 8.73 3.53 4.25
C LEU A 37 9.15 2.26 5.00
N VAL A 38 8.19 1.55 5.60
CA VAL A 38 8.37 0.29 6.36
C VAL A 38 7.46 -0.79 5.79
N GLU A 39 7.99 -1.99 5.52
CA GLU A 39 7.15 -3.10 5.03
C GLU A 39 6.23 -3.63 6.13
N ILE A 40 4.96 -3.79 5.80
CA ILE A 40 3.98 -4.51 6.61
C ILE A 40 3.77 -5.88 5.96
N PRO A 41 4.31 -6.96 6.52
CA PRO A 41 4.23 -8.30 5.92
C PRO A 41 2.82 -8.89 6.03
N ILE A 42 2.39 -9.60 4.97
CA ILE A 42 1.07 -10.25 4.92
C ILE A 42 1.13 -11.75 4.60
N ARG A 43 2.34 -12.31 4.47
CA ARG A 43 2.56 -13.69 4.02
C ARG A 43 1.94 -14.73 4.94
N ASP A 44 2.03 -14.52 6.24
CA ASP A 44 1.67 -15.52 7.25
C ASP A 44 0.22 -15.40 7.74
N LEU A 45 -0.57 -14.53 7.11
CA LEU A 45 -1.99 -14.38 7.43
C LEU A 45 -2.77 -15.61 6.93
N PRO A 46 -3.48 -16.35 7.80
CA PRO A 46 -4.42 -17.35 7.35
C PRO A 46 -5.55 -16.69 6.57
N VAL A 47 -6.32 -17.47 5.82
CA VAL A 47 -7.54 -16.93 5.21
C VAL A 47 -8.48 -16.49 6.32
N TYR A 48 -8.94 -15.22 6.24
CA TYR A 48 -9.82 -14.66 7.25
C TYR A 48 -11.11 -15.47 7.36
N ASN A 49 -11.48 -15.76 8.59
CA ASN A 49 -12.75 -16.35 8.98
C ASN A 49 -13.26 -15.61 10.23
N ARG A 50 -14.54 -15.27 10.26
CA ARG A 50 -15.18 -14.57 11.36
C ARG A 50 -15.08 -15.31 12.71
N ASP A 51 -14.90 -16.61 12.70
CA ASP A 51 -14.74 -17.41 13.92
C ASP A 51 -13.49 -17.02 14.73
N PHE A 52 -12.51 -16.37 14.06
CA PHE A 52 -11.32 -15.82 14.71
C PHE A 52 -11.55 -14.49 15.43
N ASP A 53 -12.70 -13.85 15.27
CA ASP A 53 -12.95 -12.52 15.87
C ASP A 53 -12.92 -12.55 17.41
N ALA A 54 -13.29 -13.69 18.03
CA ALA A 54 -13.26 -13.86 19.48
C ALA A 54 -11.86 -14.15 20.03
N ASP A 55 -10.98 -14.78 19.25
CA ASP A 55 -9.58 -15.07 19.58
C ASP A 55 -8.69 -14.80 18.35
N TYR A 56 -8.36 -13.54 18.17
CA TYR A 56 -7.64 -13.04 17.01
C TYR A 56 -6.22 -13.62 16.94
N PRO A 57 -5.83 -14.31 15.86
CA PRO A 57 -4.55 -14.99 15.78
C PRO A 57 -3.36 -14.00 15.82
N PRO A 58 -2.16 -14.44 16.25
CA PRO A 58 -0.98 -13.57 16.36
C PRO A 58 -0.64 -12.82 15.09
N ALA A 59 -0.75 -13.46 13.91
CA ALA A 59 -0.48 -12.81 12.62
C ALA A 59 -1.47 -11.67 12.33
N GLY A 60 -2.75 -11.85 12.66
CA GLY A 60 -3.77 -10.81 12.52
C GLY A 60 -3.51 -9.63 13.49
N ARG A 61 -3.14 -9.92 14.74
CA ARG A 61 -2.74 -8.88 15.71
C ARG A 61 -1.52 -8.10 15.22
N ALA A 62 -0.47 -8.79 14.80
CA ALA A 62 0.75 -8.17 14.28
C ALA A 62 0.48 -7.24 13.08
N LEU A 63 -0.43 -7.63 12.17
CA LEU A 63 -0.85 -6.77 11.06
C LEU A 63 -1.52 -5.48 11.58
N LYS A 64 -2.45 -5.60 12.53
CA LYS A 64 -3.14 -4.42 13.10
C LYS A 64 -2.19 -3.50 13.85
N ASP A 65 -1.27 -4.06 14.63
CA ASP A 65 -0.25 -3.32 15.37
C ASP A 65 0.69 -2.58 14.41
N ALA A 66 1.13 -3.24 13.32
CA ALA A 66 1.96 -2.62 12.30
C ALA A 66 1.24 -1.46 11.58
N ILE A 67 -0.07 -1.61 11.28
CA ILE A 67 -0.87 -0.52 10.72
C ILE A 67 -1.06 0.61 11.73
N ALA A 68 -1.26 0.31 13.00
CA ALA A 68 -1.40 1.33 14.05
C ALA A 68 -0.11 2.15 14.22
N ALA A 69 1.06 1.51 14.11
CA ALA A 69 2.36 2.14 14.30
C ALA A 69 2.74 3.17 13.21
N VAL A 70 2.10 3.17 12.04
CA VAL A 70 2.43 4.04 10.91
C VAL A 70 1.43 5.18 10.71
N ASP A 71 1.85 6.25 10.02
CA ASP A 71 1.02 7.43 9.74
C ASP A 71 0.07 7.20 8.55
N ALA A 72 0.50 6.43 7.57
CA ALA A 72 -0.23 6.17 6.33
C ALA A 72 0.07 4.76 5.81
N VAL A 73 -0.74 4.27 4.86
CA VAL A 73 -0.53 2.95 4.23
C VAL A 73 -0.46 3.09 2.72
N LEU A 74 0.61 2.55 2.12
CA LEU A 74 0.78 2.42 0.68
C LEU A 74 0.52 0.97 0.25
N PHE A 75 -0.47 0.77 -0.61
CA PHE A 75 -0.79 -0.53 -1.19
C PHE A 75 -0.10 -0.69 -2.54
N VAL A 76 0.80 -1.68 -2.64
CA VAL A 76 1.55 -1.98 -3.88
C VAL A 76 1.02 -3.29 -4.43
N THR A 77 0.16 -3.23 -5.45
CA THR A 77 -0.66 -4.37 -5.88
C THR A 77 -0.30 -4.91 -7.26
N PRO A 78 -0.11 -6.23 -7.42
CA PRO A 78 -0.26 -6.87 -8.73
C PRO A 78 -1.74 -6.91 -9.12
N GLU A 79 -2.02 -7.36 -10.35
CA GLU A 79 -3.37 -7.65 -10.81
C GLU A 79 -3.47 -9.12 -11.18
N TYR A 80 -4.38 -9.85 -10.57
CA TYR A 80 -4.67 -11.24 -10.87
C TYR A 80 -6.11 -11.36 -11.41
N ASN A 81 -6.26 -11.87 -12.63
CA ASN A 81 -7.58 -12.09 -13.25
C ASN A 81 -8.47 -10.83 -13.22
N ARG A 82 -7.89 -9.67 -13.53
CA ARG A 82 -8.59 -8.36 -13.52
C ARG A 82 -9.12 -7.92 -12.15
N GLY A 83 -8.47 -8.36 -11.07
CA GLY A 83 -8.89 -8.04 -9.72
C GLY A 83 -7.75 -7.95 -8.72
N ILE A 84 -8.13 -7.57 -7.51
CA ILE A 84 -7.24 -7.55 -6.34
C ILE A 84 -6.73 -8.97 -6.06
N PRO A 85 -5.43 -9.19 -5.80
CA PRO A 85 -4.92 -10.49 -5.42
C PRO A 85 -5.50 -10.93 -4.07
N GLY A 86 -5.80 -12.24 -3.95
CA GLY A 86 -6.43 -12.81 -2.76
C GLY A 86 -5.66 -12.50 -1.47
N SER A 87 -4.33 -12.52 -1.51
CA SER A 87 -3.47 -12.17 -0.37
C SER A 87 -3.70 -10.74 0.13
N LEU A 88 -3.82 -9.77 -0.80
CA LEU A 88 -4.05 -8.37 -0.43
C LEU A 88 -5.47 -8.13 0.07
N LYS A 89 -6.47 -8.75 -0.60
CA LYS A 89 -7.86 -8.67 -0.13
C LYS A 89 -7.98 -9.27 1.27
N ASN A 90 -7.34 -10.41 1.51
CA ASN A 90 -7.29 -11.05 2.81
C ASN A 90 -6.66 -10.14 3.89
N ALA A 91 -5.57 -9.45 3.57
CA ALA A 91 -4.94 -8.52 4.50
C ALA A 91 -5.87 -7.34 4.86
N ILE A 92 -6.63 -6.81 3.89
CA ILE A 92 -7.63 -5.77 4.15
C ILE A 92 -8.77 -6.31 5.03
N ASP A 93 -9.21 -7.55 4.81
CA ASP A 93 -10.22 -8.19 5.64
C ASP A 93 -9.74 -8.33 7.08
N TRP A 94 -8.52 -8.83 7.30
CA TRP A 94 -7.90 -8.89 8.63
C TRP A 94 -7.76 -7.53 9.28
N ALA A 95 -7.30 -6.51 8.56
CA ALA A 95 -7.10 -5.16 9.09
C ALA A 95 -8.41 -4.49 9.52
N SER A 96 -9.53 -4.81 8.85
CA SER A 96 -10.85 -4.21 9.10
C SER A 96 -11.70 -4.93 10.15
N ARG A 97 -11.24 -6.06 10.67
CA ARG A 97 -11.97 -6.90 11.64
C ARG A 97 -11.22 -6.97 12.98
N PRO A 98 -11.89 -7.39 14.07
CA PRO A 98 -13.37 -7.53 14.27
C PRO A 98 -14.14 -6.25 13.95
N TYR A 99 -15.45 -6.35 13.72
CA TYR A 99 -16.28 -5.18 13.46
C TYR A 99 -16.15 -4.14 14.58
N GLY A 100 -15.98 -2.86 14.21
CA GLY A 100 -15.76 -1.77 15.17
C GLY A 100 -14.28 -1.50 15.50
N THR A 101 -13.33 -2.33 15.03
CA THR A 101 -11.89 -2.18 15.31
C THR A 101 -11.05 -2.01 14.05
N ASN A 102 -11.60 -1.40 13.00
CA ASN A 102 -10.96 -1.25 11.70
C ASN A 102 -9.71 -0.34 11.79
N SER A 103 -8.53 -0.94 11.58
CA SER A 103 -7.24 -0.25 11.66
C SER A 103 -6.99 0.74 10.50
N LEU A 104 -7.78 0.67 9.42
CA LEU A 104 -7.66 1.55 8.25
C LEU A 104 -8.53 2.81 8.37
N THR A 105 -9.43 2.88 9.36
CA THR A 105 -10.29 4.05 9.56
C THR A 105 -9.46 5.30 9.76
N ARG A 106 -9.73 6.35 8.95
CA ARG A 106 -9.04 7.65 8.97
C ARG A 106 -7.53 7.59 8.64
N LYS A 107 -6.99 6.40 8.28
CA LYS A 107 -5.59 6.22 7.90
C LYS A 107 -5.41 6.67 6.44
N PRO A 108 -4.58 7.70 6.15
CA PRO A 108 -4.28 8.09 4.76
C PRO A 108 -3.75 6.92 3.97
N SER A 109 -4.20 6.74 2.74
CA SER A 109 -3.76 5.65 1.89
C SER A 109 -3.52 6.07 0.44
N ALA A 110 -2.62 5.34 -0.23
CA ALA A 110 -2.40 5.41 -1.66
C ALA A 110 -2.29 4.00 -2.25
N VAL A 111 -2.55 3.89 -3.55
CA VAL A 111 -2.49 2.63 -4.27
C VAL A 111 -1.65 2.82 -5.53
N ILE A 112 -0.70 1.93 -5.75
CA ILE A 112 0.15 1.84 -6.94
C ILE A 112 0.35 0.38 -7.30
N GLY A 113 0.74 0.08 -8.53
CA GLY A 113 1.08 -1.28 -8.89
C GLY A 113 1.67 -1.41 -10.27
N ALA A 114 2.37 -2.51 -10.47
CA ALA A 114 3.03 -2.85 -11.73
C ALA A 114 2.59 -4.22 -12.25
N SER A 115 2.46 -4.29 -13.57
CA SER A 115 2.14 -5.51 -14.32
C SER A 115 2.85 -5.47 -15.67
N PRO A 116 3.23 -6.61 -16.27
CA PRO A 116 3.74 -6.63 -17.64
C PRO A 116 2.70 -6.17 -18.69
N GLY A 117 1.41 -6.24 -18.35
CA GLY A 117 0.32 -5.80 -19.21
C GLY A 117 0.25 -4.28 -19.36
N LYS A 118 -0.18 -3.81 -20.55
CA LYS A 118 -0.25 -2.37 -20.89
C LYS A 118 -1.13 -1.52 -19.97
N ILE A 119 -2.14 -2.11 -19.36
CA ILE A 119 -3.04 -1.40 -18.44
C ILE A 119 -2.51 -1.36 -16.99
N GLY A 120 -1.28 -1.86 -16.77
CA GLY A 120 -0.70 -1.96 -15.44
C GLY A 120 -1.60 -2.80 -14.53
N THR A 121 -1.97 -2.27 -13.39
CA THR A 121 -2.86 -2.92 -12.41
C THR A 121 -4.14 -2.11 -12.17
N ALA A 122 -4.66 -1.46 -13.21
CA ALA A 122 -5.75 -0.49 -13.08
C ALA A 122 -7.01 -1.08 -12.42
N LEU A 123 -7.43 -2.29 -12.82
CA LEU A 123 -8.63 -2.90 -12.25
C LEU A 123 -8.42 -3.37 -10.81
N ALA A 124 -7.26 -3.94 -10.51
CA ALA A 124 -6.91 -4.29 -9.13
C ALA A 124 -6.90 -3.06 -8.23
N GLN A 125 -6.33 -1.94 -8.68
CA GLN A 125 -6.30 -0.70 -7.92
C GLN A 125 -7.71 -0.16 -7.66
N GLN A 126 -8.63 -0.22 -8.62
CA GLN A 126 -10.02 0.17 -8.40
C GLN A 126 -10.71 -0.73 -7.36
N ASN A 127 -10.45 -2.04 -7.37
CA ASN A 127 -10.96 -2.95 -6.34
C ASN A 127 -10.39 -2.63 -4.94
N VAL A 128 -9.09 -2.32 -4.84
CA VAL A 128 -8.46 -1.87 -3.58
C VAL A 128 -9.13 -0.58 -3.10
N ARG A 129 -9.28 0.42 -3.97
CA ARG A 129 -9.92 1.70 -3.64
C ARG A 129 -11.35 1.52 -3.13
N SER A 130 -12.14 0.63 -3.76
CA SER A 130 -13.50 0.31 -3.30
C SER A 130 -13.50 -0.27 -1.88
N ALA A 131 -12.58 -1.22 -1.59
CA ALA A 131 -12.46 -1.79 -0.25
C ALA A 131 -12.02 -0.74 0.80
N LEU A 132 -11.06 0.12 0.45
CA LEU A 132 -10.58 1.19 1.33
C LEU A 132 -11.64 2.26 1.60
N SER A 133 -12.49 2.57 0.61
CA SER A 133 -13.64 3.46 0.80
C SER A 133 -14.61 2.90 1.85
N PHE A 134 -14.92 1.60 1.78
CA PHE A 134 -15.74 0.94 2.81
C PHE A 134 -15.04 0.98 4.18
N CYS A 135 -13.72 0.85 4.22
CA CYS A 135 -12.93 0.94 5.44
C CYS A 135 -12.78 2.37 5.99
N ASN A 136 -13.40 3.37 5.38
CA ASN A 136 -13.28 4.79 5.76
C ASN A 136 -11.82 5.28 5.81
N SER A 137 -10.98 4.77 4.89
CA SER A 137 -9.60 5.21 4.69
C SER A 137 -9.56 6.35 3.67
N PRO A 138 -9.10 7.56 4.02
CA PRO A 138 -8.89 8.63 3.04
C PRO A 138 -7.86 8.18 2.00
N GLN A 139 -8.17 8.37 0.70
CA GLN A 139 -7.35 7.87 -0.39
C GLN A 139 -6.82 8.99 -1.26
N MET A 140 -5.53 8.93 -1.61
CA MET A 140 -4.97 9.78 -2.65
C MET A 140 -5.57 9.40 -4.02
N GLY A 141 -6.34 10.32 -4.60
CA GLY A 141 -7.02 10.09 -5.88
C GLY A 141 -6.15 10.34 -7.11
N ALA A 142 -5.14 11.20 -6.98
CA ALA A 142 -4.24 11.57 -8.07
C ALA A 142 -2.82 11.84 -7.53
N PRO A 143 -1.75 11.52 -8.33
CA PRO A 143 -1.83 10.83 -9.61
C PRO A 143 -2.21 9.36 -9.46
N GLU A 144 -2.93 8.79 -10.45
CA GLU A 144 -3.10 7.35 -10.58
C GLU A 144 -1.83 6.73 -11.17
N ALA A 145 -1.36 5.60 -10.64
CA ALA A 145 -0.07 5.02 -10.99
C ALA A 145 -0.20 3.56 -11.49
N TYR A 146 -0.41 3.42 -12.79
CA TYR A 146 -0.56 2.15 -13.49
C TYR A 146 0.72 1.83 -14.27
N ILE A 147 1.66 1.10 -13.63
CA ILE A 147 2.98 0.89 -14.20
C ILE A 147 2.99 -0.32 -15.13
N GLN A 148 3.28 -0.10 -16.41
CA GLN A 148 3.66 -1.20 -17.29
C GLN A 148 5.13 -1.57 -17.02
N PHE A 149 5.33 -2.73 -16.43
CA PHE A 149 6.67 -3.21 -16.08
C PHE A 149 7.28 -3.98 -17.26
N THR A 150 8.38 -3.47 -17.78
CA THR A 150 9.19 -4.16 -18.80
C THR A 150 10.52 -4.64 -18.19
N PRO A 151 11.12 -5.72 -18.71
CA PRO A 151 12.42 -6.18 -18.23
C PRO A 151 13.46 -5.04 -18.26
N GLY A 152 14.16 -4.85 -17.15
CA GLY A 152 15.17 -3.82 -17.00
C GLY A 152 14.66 -2.42 -16.66
N LEU A 153 13.34 -2.19 -16.56
CA LEU A 153 12.78 -0.88 -16.19
C LEU A 153 13.22 -0.44 -14.79
N ILE A 154 13.26 -1.37 -13.85
CA ILE A 154 13.76 -1.17 -12.49
C ILE A 154 14.72 -2.31 -12.18
N THR A 155 15.89 -1.99 -11.66
CA THR A 155 16.90 -2.97 -11.25
C THR A 155 16.50 -3.69 -9.95
N ASP A 156 17.18 -4.77 -9.61
CA ASP A 156 16.87 -5.55 -8.40
C ASP A 156 17.07 -4.78 -7.10
N ASP A 157 17.89 -3.73 -7.11
CA ASP A 157 18.12 -2.81 -5.99
C ASP A 157 17.24 -1.55 -6.04
N GLY A 158 16.35 -1.46 -7.03
CA GLY A 158 15.32 -0.40 -7.12
C GLY A 158 15.75 0.86 -7.89
N GLU A 159 16.83 0.82 -8.67
CA GLU A 159 17.18 1.90 -9.59
C GLU A 159 16.24 1.88 -10.80
N VAL A 160 15.64 3.03 -11.13
CA VAL A 160 14.76 3.18 -12.30
C VAL A 160 15.60 3.61 -13.50
N THR A 161 15.59 2.83 -14.57
CA THR A 161 16.45 3.05 -15.73
C THR A 161 15.89 4.04 -16.75
N ASP A 162 14.57 4.25 -16.73
CA ASP A 162 13.88 5.24 -17.58
C ASP A 162 13.58 6.51 -16.80
N LYS A 163 14.13 7.63 -17.25
CA LYS A 163 13.99 8.93 -16.56
C LYS A 163 12.56 9.43 -16.46
N THR A 164 11.71 9.11 -17.43
CA THR A 164 10.30 9.51 -17.42
C THR A 164 9.55 8.76 -16.32
N THR A 165 9.79 7.46 -16.23
CA THR A 165 9.23 6.61 -15.17
C THR A 165 9.80 7.00 -13.79
N GLU A 166 11.11 7.27 -13.70
CA GLU A 166 11.72 7.74 -12.44
C GLU A 166 11.04 9.02 -11.94
N GLN A 167 10.90 10.01 -12.81
CA GLN A 167 10.24 11.27 -12.43
C GLN A 167 8.78 11.05 -12.03
N PHE A 168 8.05 10.23 -12.78
CA PHE A 168 6.65 9.92 -12.44
C PHE A 168 6.52 9.24 -11.07
N LEU A 169 7.41 8.29 -10.73
CA LEU A 169 7.39 7.62 -9.42
C LEU A 169 7.78 8.59 -8.30
N ARG A 170 8.70 9.51 -8.55
CA ARG A 170 9.05 10.59 -7.62
C ARG A 170 7.86 11.50 -7.36
N ASP A 171 7.22 11.98 -8.42
CA ASP A 171 6.04 12.84 -8.31
C ASP A 171 4.89 12.15 -7.56
N PHE A 172 4.72 10.84 -7.78
CA PHE A 172 3.72 10.05 -7.06
C PHE A 172 3.99 9.99 -5.55
N ILE A 173 5.23 9.68 -5.14
CA ILE A 173 5.54 9.53 -3.70
C ILE A 173 5.56 10.90 -2.99
N GLU A 174 5.97 11.97 -3.67
CA GLU A 174 5.89 13.35 -3.17
C GLU A 174 4.43 13.82 -3.04
N ALA A 175 3.56 13.49 -4.01
CA ALA A 175 2.13 13.76 -3.91
C ALA A 175 1.49 13.01 -2.74
N PHE A 176 1.96 11.80 -2.44
CA PHE A 176 1.47 11.05 -1.29
C PHE A 176 1.90 11.70 0.04
N ASP A 177 3.13 12.19 0.17
CA ASP A 177 3.60 12.96 1.33
C ASP A 177 2.71 14.20 1.60
N VAL A 178 2.45 14.97 0.53
CA VAL A 178 1.54 16.12 0.61
C VAL A 178 0.12 15.71 1.02
N PHE A 179 -0.37 14.59 0.49
CA PHE A 179 -1.69 14.06 0.84
C PHE A 179 -1.77 13.64 2.31
N ILE A 180 -0.75 12.95 2.83
CA ILE A 180 -0.65 12.55 4.25
C ILE A 180 -0.75 13.81 5.13
N THR A 181 0.06 14.83 4.83
CA THR A 181 0.06 16.10 5.56
C THR A 181 -1.34 16.72 5.61
N ARG A 182 -2.04 16.80 4.47
CA ARG A 182 -3.41 17.36 4.40
C ARG A 182 -4.40 16.56 5.23
N VAL A 183 -4.38 15.24 5.10
CA VAL A 183 -5.29 14.37 5.85
C VAL A 183 -5.06 14.49 7.35
N LEU A 184 -3.81 14.38 7.81
CA LEU A 184 -3.48 14.40 9.24
C LEU A 184 -3.66 15.79 9.88
N THR A 185 -3.67 16.86 9.08
CA THR A 185 -4.02 18.21 9.56
C THR A 185 -5.50 18.29 9.91
N VAL A 186 -6.37 17.65 9.12
CA VAL A 186 -7.84 17.68 9.31
C VAL A 186 -8.33 16.53 10.20
N LEU A 187 -7.69 15.38 10.10
CA LEU A 187 -8.00 14.15 10.81
C LEU A 187 -6.75 13.66 11.56
N PRO A 188 -6.33 14.32 12.65
CA PRO A 188 -5.15 13.91 13.40
C PRO A 188 -5.31 12.49 13.95
N ARG A 189 -4.19 11.83 14.22
CA ARG A 189 -4.18 10.52 14.88
C ARG A 189 -4.90 10.63 16.23
N GLU A 190 -5.74 9.65 16.50
CA GLU A 190 -6.24 9.46 17.87
C GLU A 190 -5.05 8.91 18.70
N GLY A 191 -4.73 9.60 19.77
CA GLY A 191 -3.61 9.26 20.68
C GLY A 191 -3.85 7.94 21.43
#